data_593534a83582d909a0cb87ea6b53075e
#
_entry.id   593534a83582d909a0cb87ea6b53075e
#
_cell.length_a   1.000
_cell.length_b   1.000
_cell.length_c   1.000
_cell.angle_alpha   90.00
_cell.angle_beta   90.00
_cell.angle_gamma   90.00
#
_symmetry.space_group_name_H-M   'P 1'
#
loop_
_entity.id
_entity.type
_entity.pdbx_description
1 polymer ?
#
loop_
_entity_poly.entity_id
_entity_poly.type
_entity_poly.pdbx_seq_one_letter_code
_entity_poly.pdbx_strand_id
1 'polypeptide(L)'
;ETMGKIGQLGTLDEVLALCAVDKRITPCIDFGHLNARTLGGIQTKADYAAILDRMAEVLGDDRARQFHVHFSRIEYSAGGEKRHWTFADTQFGPEPQPLMELLAERQLTPVVICESAGTQAEDAQTMQQMYRAARNV
;
A
#
# COMPACT_ATOMS: atom_id res chain seq x y z
N GLU A 1 -0.50 7.85 8.26
CA GLU A 1 -1.09 6.89 7.33
C GLU A 1 -1.77 7.61 6.17
N THR A 2 -1.63 7.07 4.96
CA THR A 2 -2.44 7.52 3.83
C THR A 2 -3.90 7.10 4.03
N MET A 3 -4.83 7.99 3.71
CA MET A 3 -6.26 7.81 4.01
C MET A 3 -7.08 7.63 2.73
N GLY A 4 -8.22 6.94 2.85
CA GLY A 4 -9.00 6.50 1.69
C GLY A 4 -10.12 7.43 1.25
N LYS A 5 -10.60 8.32 2.12
CA LYS A 5 -11.64 9.28 1.75
C LYS A 5 -11.03 10.54 1.12
N ILE A 6 -11.61 11.00 0.04
CA ILE A 6 -11.07 12.15 -0.72
C ILE A 6 -10.98 13.41 0.15
N GLY A 7 -11.92 13.62 1.04
CA GLY A 7 -11.95 14.80 1.92
C GLY A 7 -11.02 14.74 3.14
N GLN A 8 -10.33 13.62 3.37
CA GLN A 8 -9.43 13.49 4.51
C GLN A 8 -7.99 13.92 4.16
N LEU A 9 -7.30 14.52 5.14
CA LEU A 9 -5.86 14.69 5.10
C LEU A 9 -5.24 13.29 5.03
N GLY A 10 -4.37 13.04 4.07
CA GLY A 10 -3.74 11.72 3.94
C GLY A 10 -3.49 11.28 2.50
N THR A 11 -3.27 12.24 1.58
CA THR A 11 -2.67 11.90 0.29
C THR A 11 -1.25 11.40 0.49
N LEU A 12 -0.70 10.73 -0.51
CA LEU A 12 0.70 10.29 -0.45
C LEU A 12 1.64 11.47 -0.14
N ASP A 13 1.51 12.56 -0.87
CA ASP A 13 2.40 13.72 -0.68
C ASP A 13 2.22 14.38 0.68
N GLU A 14 1.01 14.44 1.20
CA GLU A 14 0.75 14.98 2.54
C GLU A 14 1.43 14.12 3.62
N VAL A 15 1.30 12.81 3.54
CA VAL A 15 1.93 11.89 4.50
C VAL A 15 3.46 11.96 4.41
N LEU A 16 4.01 12.00 3.20
CA LEU A 16 5.45 12.12 3.01
C LEU A 16 5.98 13.45 3.54
N ALA A 17 5.25 14.55 3.33
CA ALA A 17 5.62 15.86 3.87
C ALA A 17 5.66 15.85 5.40
N LEU A 18 4.70 15.21 6.05
CA LEU A 18 4.69 15.04 7.50
C LEU A 18 5.89 14.22 7.99
N CYS A 19 6.19 13.11 7.29
CA CYS A 19 7.33 12.27 7.63
C CYS A 19 8.68 12.98 7.42
N ALA A 20 8.75 13.94 6.50
CA ALA A 20 9.95 14.70 6.26
C ALA A 20 10.30 15.69 7.38
N VAL A 21 9.35 16.00 8.27
CA VAL A 21 9.56 16.90 9.41
C VAL A 21 10.56 16.33 10.41
N ASP A 22 10.50 15.00 10.64
CA ASP A 22 11.38 14.32 11.58
C ASP A 22 11.57 12.86 11.15
N LYS A 23 12.82 12.39 11.16
CA LYS A 23 13.17 11.02 10.74
C LYS A 23 12.52 9.92 11.59
N ARG A 24 12.02 10.27 12.79
CA ARG A 24 11.31 9.32 13.65
C ARG A 24 9.87 9.04 13.20
N ILE A 25 9.34 9.86 12.31
CA ILE A 25 7.98 9.69 11.80
C ILE A 25 8.06 8.72 10.61
N THR A 26 7.61 7.48 10.83
CA THR A 26 7.62 6.45 9.80
C THR A 26 6.31 6.48 9.01
N PRO A 27 6.37 6.52 7.67
CA PRO A 27 5.15 6.48 6.88
C PRO A 27 4.45 5.14 6.97
N CYS A 28 3.13 5.17 7.08
CA CYS A 28 2.27 4.02 6.86
C CYS A 28 1.55 4.23 5.54
N ILE A 29 1.89 3.43 4.55
CA ILE A 29 1.27 3.50 3.23
C ILE A 29 0.17 2.45 3.17
N ASP A 30 -1.07 2.90 3.16
CA ASP A 30 -2.22 2.03 2.94
C ASP A 30 -2.56 2.08 1.45
N PHE A 31 -2.19 1.01 0.74
CA PHE A 31 -2.40 0.94 -0.71
C PHE A 31 -3.87 0.79 -1.08
N GLY A 32 -4.66 0.14 -0.21
CA GLY A 32 -6.11 0.08 -0.38
C GLY A 32 -6.73 1.46 -0.32
N HIS A 33 -6.31 2.27 0.67
CA HIS A 33 -6.77 3.66 0.80
C HIS A 33 -6.36 4.50 -0.42
N LEU A 34 -5.12 4.40 -0.87
CA LEU A 34 -4.67 5.15 -2.04
C LEU A 34 -5.42 4.76 -3.31
N ASN A 35 -5.69 3.48 -3.50
CA ASN A 35 -6.50 3.02 -4.63
C ASN A 35 -7.93 3.56 -4.55
N ALA A 36 -8.55 3.49 -3.37
CA ALA A 36 -9.91 3.99 -3.17
C ALA A 36 -10.00 5.51 -3.36
N ARG A 37 -9.06 6.25 -2.77
CA ARG A 37 -8.99 7.71 -2.85
C ARG A 37 -8.85 8.21 -4.29
N THR A 38 -8.09 7.48 -5.10
CA THR A 38 -7.85 7.82 -6.51
C THR A 38 -8.86 7.17 -7.46
N LEU A 39 -9.93 6.61 -6.91
CA LEU A 39 -11.01 5.95 -7.67
C LEU A 39 -10.47 4.86 -8.60
N GLY A 40 -9.61 4.01 -8.06
CA GLY A 40 -9.02 2.90 -8.81
C GLY A 40 -7.70 3.25 -9.50
N GLY A 41 -6.92 4.17 -8.95
CA GLY A 41 -5.66 4.63 -9.55
C GLY A 41 -4.50 3.64 -9.49
N ILE A 42 -4.63 2.53 -8.73
CA ILE A 42 -3.59 1.50 -8.68
C ILE A 42 -4.04 0.28 -9.48
N GLN A 43 -3.68 0.25 -10.76
CA GLN A 43 -4.09 -0.81 -11.69
C GLN A 43 -2.93 -1.71 -12.10
N THR A 44 -1.70 -1.21 -12.08
CA THR A 44 -0.54 -1.90 -12.64
C THR A 44 0.64 -1.88 -11.67
N LYS A 45 1.63 -2.71 -11.96
CA LYS A 45 2.91 -2.70 -11.23
C LYS A 45 3.59 -1.33 -11.28
N ALA A 46 3.48 -0.63 -12.42
CA ALA A 46 4.02 0.71 -12.58
C ALA A 46 3.36 1.73 -11.64
N ASP A 47 2.08 1.58 -11.34
CA ASP A 47 1.37 2.46 -10.40
C ASP A 47 1.92 2.29 -8.98
N TYR A 48 2.18 1.06 -8.57
CA TYR A 48 2.86 0.78 -7.30
C TYR A 48 4.28 1.33 -7.28
N ALA A 49 5.03 1.12 -8.38
CA ALA A 49 6.40 1.60 -8.49
C ALA A 49 6.49 3.11 -8.33
N ALA A 50 5.55 3.86 -8.91
CA ALA A 50 5.50 5.31 -8.77
C ALA A 50 5.34 5.76 -7.32
N ILE A 51 4.55 5.06 -6.53
CA ILE A 51 4.37 5.35 -5.10
C ILE A 51 5.68 5.10 -4.34
N LEU A 52 6.33 3.96 -4.56
CA LEU A 52 7.60 3.63 -3.92
C LEU A 52 8.70 4.59 -4.33
N ASP A 53 8.76 4.98 -5.60
CA ASP A 53 9.72 5.95 -6.11
C ASP A 53 9.52 7.33 -5.48
N ARG A 54 8.28 7.77 -5.34
CA ARG A 54 7.96 9.05 -4.71
C ARG A 54 8.40 9.06 -3.24
N MET A 55 8.19 7.96 -2.53
CA MET A 55 8.64 7.83 -1.13
C MET A 55 10.17 7.94 -1.03
N ALA A 56 10.90 7.26 -1.90
CA ALA A 56 12.36 7.34 -1.94
C ALA A 56 12.86 8.74 -2.31
N GLU A 57 12.17 9.42 -3.22
CA GLU A 57 12.51 10.78 -3.63
C GLU A 57 12.39 11.77 -2.46
N VAL A 58 11.34 11.66 -1.66
CA VAL A 58 11.07 12.59 -0.55
C VAL A 58 11.88 12.24 0.71
N LEU A 59 11.98 10.96 1.05
CA LEU A 59 12.55 10.51 2.32
C LEU A 59 13.95 9.90 2.22
N GLY A 60 14.41 9.61 1.01
CA GLY A 60 15.68 8.91 0.77
C GLY A 60 15.51 7.39 0.77
N ASP A 61 16.49 6.71 0.18
CA ASP A 61 16.43 5.26 -0.05
C ASP A 61 16.38 4.45 1.26
N ASP A 62 17.14 4.86 2.28
CA ASP A 62 17.18 4.11 3.55
C ASP A 62 15.81 4.09 4.23
N ARG A 63 15.12 5.22 4.28
CA ARG A 63 13.79 5.33 4.89
C ARG A 63 12.73 4.64 4.03
N ALA A 64 12.91 4.60 2.73
CA ALA A 64 12.01 3.95 1.78
C ALA A 64 12.15 2.42 1.76
N ARG A 65 13.09 1.85 2.52
CA ARG A 65 13.26 0.39 2.62
C ARG A 65 12.49 -0.22 3.79
N GLN A 66 12.29 0.54 4.86
CA GLN A 66 11.64 0.08 6.09
C GLN A 66 10.56 1.06 6.48
N PHE A 67 9.36 0.77 6.06
CA PHE A 67 8.17 1.57 6.36
C PHE A 67 7.02 0.62 6.71
N HIS A 68 5.86 1.17 6.99
CA HIS A 68 4.67 0.37 7.28
C HIS A 68 3.73 0.36 6.08
N VAL A 69 3.13 -0.79 5.85
CA VAL A 69 2.13 -1.00 4.80
C VAL A 69 0.87 -1.54 5.44
N HIS A 70 -0.26 -0.89 5.14
CA HIS A 70 -1.56 -1.50 5.32
C HIS A 70 -2.09 -1.93 3.96
N PHE A 71 -2.77 -3.06 3.92
CA PHE A 71 -3.28 -3.59 2.67
C PHE A 71 -4.62 -4.28 2.85
N SER A 72 -5.55 -3.96 1.98
CA SER A 72 -6.78 -4.71 1.72
C SER A 72 -7.36 -4.26 0.40
N ARG A 73 -8.26 -5.04 -0.16
CA ARG A 73 -9.15 -4.54 -1.20
C ARG A 73 -10.16 -3.61 -0.54
N ILE A 74 -10.52 -2.53 -1.20
CA ILE A 74 -11.43 -1.53 -0.63
C ILE A 74 -12.48 -1.14 -1.67
N GLU A 75 -13.74 -1.25 -1.27
CA GLU A 75 -14.86 -0.69 -2.03
C GLU A 75 -14.80 0.84 -1.95
N TYR A 76 -15.04 1.49 -3.09
CA TYR A 76 -15.06 2.95 -3.16
C TYR A 76 -16.21 3.47 -4.00
N SER A 77 -16.52 4.75 -3.80
CA SER A 77 -17.48 5.52 -4.58
C SER A 77 -16.87 6.89 -4.89
N ALA A 78 -17.66 7.83 -5.41
CA ALA A 78 -17.18 9.17 -5.76
C ALA A 78 -16.46 9.91 -4.60
N GLY A 79 -16.77 9.58 -3.36
CA GLY A 79 -16.10 10.15 -2.17
C GLY A 79 -14.86 9.38 -1.70
N GLY A 80 -14.46 8.36 -2.41
CA GLY A 80 -13.35 7.49 -2.02
C GLY A 80 -13.82 6.28 -1.24
N GLU A 81 -13.03 5.87 -0.24
CA GLU A 81 -13.26 4.67 0.55
C GLU A 81 -14.66 4.55 1.14
N LYS A 82 -15.21 3.33 1.02
CA LYS A 82 -16.46 2.92 1.68
C LYS A 82 -16.24 1.85 2.73
N ARG A 83 -15.58 0.73 2.38
CA ARG A 83 -15.33 -0.37 3.33
C ARG A 83 -14.25 -1.31 2.82
N HIS A 84 -13.60 -1.99 3.76
CA HIS A 84 -12.62 -3.02 3.48
C HIS A 84 -13.28 -4.31 3.01
N TRP A 85 -12.68 -4.95 2.01
CA TRP A 85 -13.07 -6.24 1.46
C TRP A 85 -11.93 -7.26 1.67
N THR A 86 -12.11 -8.48 1.17
CA THR A 86 -11.14 -9.56 1.28
C THR A 86 -10.49 -9.86 -0.07
N PHE A 87 -9.42 -10.65 -0.09
CA PHE A 87 -8.77 -11.06 -1.34
C PHE A 87 -9.66 -11.94 -2.21
N ALA A 88 -10.65 -12.62 -1.62
CA ALA A 88 -11.63 -13.40 -2.36
C ALA A 88 -12.60 -12.54 -3.18
N ASP A 89 -12.78 -11.29 -2.78
CA ASP A 89 -13.61 -10.34 -3.50
C ASP A 89 -12.80 -9.74 -4.66
N THR A 90 -13.29 -9.86 -5.88
CA THR A 90 -12.53 -9.43 -7.06
C THR A 90 -13.08 -8.19 -7.75
N GLN A 91 -14.16 -7.62 -7.22
CA GLN A 91 -14.82 -6.45 -7.80
C GLN A 91 -14.00 -5.16 -7.62
N PHE A 92 -13.31 -5.03 -6.49
CA PHE A 92 -12.46 -3.90 -6.19
C PHE A 92 -11.03 -4.36 -5.93
N GLY A 93 -10.07 -3.50 -6.30
CA GLY A 93 -8.66 -3.70 -6.01
C GLY A 93 -8.21 -2.97 -4.73
N PRO A 94 -6.91 -2.77 -4.60
CA PRO A 94 -5.88 -3.14 -5.57
C PRO A 94 -5.47 -4.62 -5.49
N GLU A 95 -4.82 -5.12 -6.56
CA GLU A 95 -4.24 -6.45 -6.55
C GLU A 95 -2.96 -6.48 -5.75
N PRO A 96 -2.76 -7.45 -4.83
CA PRO A 96 -1.57 -7.48 -3.98
C PRO A 96 -0.30 -7.95 -4.69
N GLN A 97 -0.41 -8.83 -5.68
CA GLN A 97 0.75 -9.50 -6.27
C GLN A 97 1.78 -8.55 -6.87
N PRO A 98 1.42 -7.52 -7.67
CA PRO A 98 2.43 -6.63 -8.23
C PRO A 98 3.23 -5.88 -7.17
N LEU A 99 2.61 -5.54 -6.05
CA LEU A 99 3.32 -4.91 -4.92
C LEU A 99 4.35 -5.88 -4.34
N MET A 100 3.96 -7.13 -4.08
CA MET A 100 4.86 -8.11 -3.47
C MET A 100 6.03 -8.44 -4.38
N GLU A 101 5.82 -8.47 -5.68
CA GLU A 101 6.89 -8.61 -6.66
C GLU A 101 7.90 -7.45 -6.57
N LEU A 102 7.41 -6.21 -6.52
CA LEU A 102 8.27 -5.03 -6.40
C LEU A 102 9.06 -5.01 -5.10
N LEU A 103 8.43 -5.36 -3.98
CA LEU A 103 9.11 -5.43 -2.69
C LEU A 103 10.25 -6.44 -2.74
N ALA A 104 10.03 -7.59 -3.36
CA ALA A 104 11.04 -8.63 -3.51
C ALA A 104 12.16 -8.19 -4.44
N GLU A 105 11.84 -7.67 -5.62
CA GLU A 105 12.81 -7.21 -6.63
C GLU A 105 13.70 -6.09 -6.10
N ARG A 106 13.14 -5.15 -5.36
CA ARG A 106 13.85 -4.00 -4.81
C ARG A 106 14.46 -4.27 -3.44
N GLN A 107 14.28 -5.46 -2.89
CA GLN A 107 14.77 -5.86 -1.57
C GLN A 107 14.28 -4.93 -0.47
N LEU A 108 13.02 -4.52 -0.54
CA LEU A 108 12.37 -3.71 0.47
C LEU A 108 11.79 -4.62 1.56
N THR A 109 11.82 -4.14 2.80
CA THR A 109 11.43 -4.95 3.96
C THR A 109 10.44 -4.21 4.89
N PRO A 110 9.33 -3.69 4.35
CA PRO A 110 8.33 -3.05 5.21
C PRO A 110 7.63 -4.07 6.10
N VAL A 111 7.03 -3.57 7.18
CA VAL A 111 6.04 -4.35 7.93
C VAL A 111 4.71 -4.23 7.20
N VAL A 112 4.10 -5.36 6.88
CA VAL A 112 2.81 -5.39 6.15
C VAL A 112 1.72 -5.96 7.06
N ILE A 113 0.66 -5.20 7.22
CA ILE A 113 -0.53 -5.59 7.98
C ILE A 113 -1.73 -5.58 7.05
N CYS A 114 -2.41 -6.72 6.93
CA CYS A 114 -3.65 -6.82 6.16
C CYS A 114 -4.83 -6.36 7.01
N GLU A 115 -5.69 -5.55 6.41
CA GLU A 115 -6.91 -5.06 7.04
C GLU A 115 -8.18 -5.58 6.36
N SER A 116 -8.08 -6.74 5.73
CA SER A 116 -9.21 -7.42 5.09
C SER A 116 -10.32 -7.70 6.12
N ALA A 117 -11.57 -7.59 5.69
CA ALA A 117 -12.72 -7.77 6.57
C ALA A 117 -12.89 -9.25 6.96
N GLY A 118 -12.30 -9.63 8.10
CA GLY A 118 -12.45 -10.97 8.68
C GLY A 118 -11.42 -12.01 8.24
N THR A 119 -10.59 -11.71 7.24
CA THR A 119 -9.57 -12.66 6.72
C THR A 119 -8.16 -12.07 6.77
N GLN A 120 -7.88 -11.28 7.81
CA GLN A 120 -6.60 -10.57 7.93
C GLN A 120 -5.39 -11.53 7.90
N ALA A 121 -5.46 -12.61 8.67
CA ALA A 121 -4.35 -13.56 8.79
C ALA A 121 -4.14 -14.35 7.50
N GLU A 122 -5.20 -14.82 6.88
CA GLU A 122 -5.14 -15.62 5.65
C GLU A 122 -4.62 -14.77 4.48
N ASP A 123 -5.08 -13.54 4.38
CA ASP A 123 -4.64 -12.62 3.32
C ASP A 123 -3.19 -12.18 3.54
N ALA A 124 -2.77 -11.97 4.78
CA ALA A 124 -1.36 -11.72 5.10
C ALA A 124 -0.47 -12.90 4.72
N GLN A 125 -0.92 -14.13 4.98
CA GLN A 125 -0.20 -15.33 4.56
C GLN A 125 -0.08 -15.41 3.04
N THR A 126 -1.14 -15.08 2.33
CA THR A 126 -1.14 -15.04 0.86
C THR A 126 -0.09 -14.05 0.35
N MET A 127 -0.03 -12.85 0.91
CA MET A 127 0.99 -11.86 0.54
C MET A 127 2.41 -12.37 0.83
N GLN A 128 2.61 -13.01 1.99
CA GLN A 128 3.90 -13.56 2.33
C GLN A 128 4.36 -14.63 1.32
N GLN A 129 3.43 -15.48 0.88
CA GLN A 129 3.72 -16.49 -0.15
C GLN A 129 4.08 -15.84 -1.49
N MET A 130 3.37 -14.80 -1.89
CA MET A 130 3.70 -14.03 -3.11
C MET A 130 5.11 -13.44 -3.05
N TYR A 131 5.48 -12.86 -1.92
CA TYR A 131 6.80 -12.29 -1.70
C TYR A 131 7.89 -13.36 -1.82
N ARG A 132 7.70 -14.49 -1.13
CA ARG A 132 8.66 -15.61 -1.16
C ARG A 132 8.81 -16.19 -2.57
N ALA A 133 7.72 -16.36 -3.30
CA ALA A 133 7.74 -16.83 -4.68
C ALA A 133 8.52 -15.87 -5.58
N ALA A 134 8.33 -14.57 -5.44
CA ALA A 134 9.04 -13.57 -6.22
C ALA A 134 10.54 -13.52 -5.91
N ARG A 135 10.95 -13.80 -4.67
CA ARG A 135 12.37 -13.85 -4.28
C ARG A 135 13.11 -15.05 -4.85
N ASN A 136 12.41 -16.12 -5.16
CA ASN A 136 13.00 -17.36 -5.61
C ASN A 136 13.12 -17.47 -7.13
N VAL A 137 12.77 -16.42 -7.83
CA VAL A 137 12.86 -16.36 -9.31
C VAL A 137 14.22 -15.87 -9.74
#